data_a59102773f3dbff1f1408770916aee13
#
_entry.id   a59102773f3dbff1f1408770916aee13
#
_cell.length_a   1.000
_cell.length_b   1.000
_cell.length_c   1.000
_cell.angle_alpha   90.00
_cell.angle_beta   90.00
_cell.angle_gamma   90.00
#
_symmetry.space_group_name_H-M   'P 1'
#
loop_
_entity.id
_entity.type
_entity.pdbx_description
1 polymer ?
#
loop_
_entity_poly.entity_id
_entity_poly.type
_entity_poly.pdbx_seq_one_letter_code
_entity_poly.pdbx_strand_id
1 'polypeptide(L)'
;DQPEWTKLNAPYFNDYRKFDDAKSFEESSIADFLMSDDCRCVVANGQPVGMVSKSWVDEATRWLEIGIVIYDNQLWGEGIATNALTKWVDAIFQEIDALEHIGMTTWSGNSAMMVVAEKLGFLKEGQIRKVRYYQGQYYDSVKYGILREEWTTRA
;
A
#
# COMPACT_ATOMS: atom_id res chain seq x y z
N ASP A 1 -5.63 5.49 23.20
CA ASP A 1 -4.35 5.51 22.49
C ASP A 1 -4.59 5.31 21.02
N GLN A 2 -3.96 6.14 20.20
CA GLN A 2 -4.11 6.07 18.75
C GLN A 2 -3.37 4.85 18.23
N PRO A 3 -3.93 4.11 17.24
CA PRO A 3 -3.21 3.02 16.61
C PRO A 3 -1.85 3.48 16.09
N GLU A 4 -0.79 2.74 16.33
CA GLU A 4 0.58 3.10 15.95
C GLU A 4 0.72 3.35 14.43
N TRP A 5 -0.05 2.63 13.61
CA TRP A 5 0.00 2.78 12.16
C TRP A 5 -0.44 4.19 11.69
N THR A 6 -1.30 4.88 12.44
CA THR A 6 -1.73 6.25 12.11
C THR A 6 -0.59 7.25 12.31
N LYS A 7 0.36 6.95 13.17
CA LYS A 7 1.54 7.77 13.42
C LYS A 7 2.60 7.64 12.32
N LEU A 8 2.53 6.57 11.53
CA LEU A 8 3.49 6.23 10.48
C LEU A 8 3.08 6.76 9.10
N ASN A 9 1.87 7.26 8.96
CA ASN A 9 1.28 7.73 7.70
C ASN A 9 1.65 9.18 7.37
N ALA A 10 2.88 9.46 7.33
CA ALA A 10 3.38 10.67 6.76
C ALA A 10 3.60 10.44 5.25
N PRO A 11 3.64 11.37 4.50
CA PRO A 11 2.93 12.57 4.14
C PRO A 11 1.71 12.31 3.24
N TYR A 12 1.10 11.14 3.30
CA TYR A 12 -0.01 10.72 2.42
C TYR A 12 -1.39 11.08 2.94
N PHE A 13 -1.50 11.23 4.25
CA PHE A 13 -2.78 11.47 4.91
C PHE A 13 -2.75 12.85 5.55
N ASN A 14 -3.17 13.84 4.78
CA ASN A 14 -3.39 15.19 5.29
C ASN A 14 -4.57 15.26 6.25
N ASP A 15 -5.42 14.22 6.26
CA ASP A 15 -6.61 14.13 7.10
C ASP A 15 -6.46 13.00 8.12
N TYR A 16 -5.58 13.21 9.07
CA TYR A 16 -5.60 12.39 10.27
C TYR A 16 -6.94 12.61 10.99
N ARG A 17 -7.84 11.64 10.89
CA ARG A 17 -9.08 11.65 11.64
C ARG A 17 -8.91 10.89 12.94
N LYS A 18 -9.07 11.60 14.04
CA LYS A 18 -9.25 10.97 15.34
C LYS A 18 -10.71 10.57 15.48
N PHE A 19 -10.95 9.30 15.78
CA PHE A 19 -12.28 8.81 16.11
C PHE A 19 -12.45 8.85 17.62
N ASP A 20 -13.61 9.35 18.06
CA ASP A 20 -13.89 9.51 19.50
C ASP A 20 -14.21 8.15 20.16
N ASP A 21 -14.79 7.23 19.40
CA ASP A 21 -15.12 5.88 19.84
C ASP A 21 -15.15 4.87 18.67
N ALA A 22 -15.35 3.59 19.00
CA ALA A 22 -15.43 2.53 18.02
C ALA A 22 -16.60 2.71 17.04
N LYS A 23 -17.72 3.22 17.51
CA LYS A 23 -18.92 3.42 16.71
C LYS A 23 -18.71 4.47 15.63
N SER A 24 -18.09 5.60 15.95
CA SER A 24 -17.78 6.65 14.97
C SER A 24 -16.78 6.17 13.91
N PHE A 25 -15.89 5.23 14.27
CA PHE A 25 -15.03 4.55 13.29
C PHE A 25 -15.84 3.61 12.39
N GLU A 26 -16.70 2.75 12.96
CA GLU A 26 -17.51 1.78 12.21
C GLU A 26 -18.48 2.45 11.22
N GLU A 27 -18.95 3.64 11.53
CA GLU A 27 -19.83 4.45 10.66
C GLU A 27 -19.06 5.32 9.66
N SER A 28 -17.73 5.17 9.58
CA SER A 28 -16.90 5.99 8.70
C SER A 28 -16.66 5.36 7.33
N SER A 29 -16.39 6.21 6.34
CA SER A 29 -15.95 5.76 5.01
C SER A 29 -14.65 4.95 5.03
N ILE A 30 -13.84 5.08 6.09
CA ILE A 30 -12.62 4.28 6.28
C ILE A 30 -13.00 2.84 6.62
N ALA A 31 -13.97 2.64 7.52
CA ALA A 31 -14.47 1.30 7.83
C ALA A 31 -15.11 0.64 6.60
N ASP A 32 -15.91 1.38 5.83
CA ASP A 32 -16.49 0.89 4.58
C ASP A 32 -15.40 0.42 3.60
N PHE A 33 -14.34 1.19 3.44
CA PHE A 33 -13.20 0.82 2.59
C PHE A 33 -12.50 -0.44 3.11
N LEU A 34 -12.24 -0.53 4.41
CA LEU A 34 -11.57 -1.69 5.02
C LEU A 34 -12.38 -2.98 4.89
N MET A 35 -13.72 -2.87 4.82
CA MET A 35 -14.64 -4.01 4.64
C MET A 35 -14.94 -4.31 3.18
N SER A 36 -14.44 -3.52 2.24
CA SER A 36 -14.67 -3.71 0.81
C SER A 36 -13.79 -4.80 0.20
N ASP A 37 -14.10 -5.19 -1.04
CA ASP A 37 -13.26 -6.11 -1.83
C ASP A 37 -11.92 -5.50 -2.27
N ASP A 38 -11.75 -4.20 -2.09
CA ASP A 38 -10.50 -3.49 -2.40
C ASP A 38 -9.47 -3.54 -1.28
N CYS A 39 -9.82 -4.16 -0.16
CA CYS A 39 -8.94 -4.31 1.00
C CYS A 39 -8.92 -5.74 1.52
N ARG A 40 -7.76 -6.19 1.99
CA ARG A 40 -7.60 -7.49 2.66
C ARG A 40 -6.75 -7.33 3.91
N CYS A 41 -7.16 -7.98 4.97
CA CYS A 41 -6.40 -8.05 6.22
C CYS A 41 -5.15 -8.92 6.04
N VAL A 42 -4.01 -8.44 6.52
CA VAL A 42 -2.79 -9.23 6.64
C VAL A 42 -2.76 -9.86 8.02
N VAL A 43 -2.73 -11.18 8.05
CA VAL A 43 -2.68 -11.97 9.30
C VAL A 43 -1.34 -12.68 9.40
N ALA A 44 -0.65 -12.52 10.51
CA ALA A 44 0.57 -13.25 10.83
C ALA A 44 0.42 -13.88 12.23
N ASN A 45 0.76 -15.17 12.35
CA ASN A 45 0.63 -15.93 13.62
C ASN A 45 -0.79 -15.82 14.24
N GLY A 46 -1.83 -15.82 13.41
CA GLY A 46 -3.22 -15.72 13.86
C GLY A 46 -3.66 -14.33 14.32
N GLN A 47 -2.82 -13.31 14.17
CA GLN A 47 -3.12 -11.94 14.57
C GLN A 47 -3.20 -11.00 13.34
N PRO A 48 -4.15 -10.07 13.30
CA PRO A 48 -4.19 -9.04 12.28
C PRO A 48 -3.03 -8.07 12.50
N VAL A 49 -2.13 -7.98 11.50
CA VAL A 49 -0.90 -7.18 11.59
C VAL A 49 -0.84 -6.06 10.57
N GLY A 50 -1.79 -5.99 9.66
CA GLY A 50 -1.80 -4.98 8.61
C GLY A 50 -2.93 -5.18 7.61
N MET A 51 -2.83 -4.46 6.52
CA MET A 51 -3.75 -4.57 5.39
C MET A 51 -3.03 -4.35 4.08
N VAL A 52 -3.54 -4.97 3.02
CA VAL A 52 -3.24 -4.63 1.64
C VAL A 52 -4.47 -4.03 0.99
N SER A 53 -4.27 -3.16 0.03
CA SER A 53 -5.36 -2.48 -0.67
C SER A 53 -5.09 -2.36 -2.17
N LYS A 54 -6.15 -2.17 -2.94
CA LYS A 54 -6.09 -1.77 -4.35
C LYS A 54 -7.00 -0.57 -4.57
N SER A 55 -6.64 0.29 -5.50
CA SER A 55 -7.47 1.40 -5.94
C SER A 55 -7.21 1.72 -7.40
N TRP A 56 -8.26 2.07 -8.13
CA TRP A 56 -8.13 2.56 -9.47
C TRP A 56 -7.65 4.01 -9.46
N VAL A 57 -6.54 4.27 -10.16
CA VAL A 57 -6.17 5.63 -10.55
C VAL A 57 -7.10 6.09 -11.68
N ASP A 58 -7.34 5.18 -12.63
CA ASP A 58 -8.32 5.34 -13.69
C ASP A 58 -8.79 3.94 -14.15
N GLU A 59 -10.04 3.61 -13.84
CA GLU A 59 -10.60 2.30 -14.17
C GLU A 59 -10.82 2.12 -15.67
N ALA A 60 -11.24 3.19 -16.37
CA ALA A 60 -11.50 3.13 -17.81
C ALA A 60 -10.24 2.81 -18.61
N THR A 61 -9.08 3.27 -18.14
CA THR A 61 -7.78 3.00 -18.76
C THR A 61 -7.04 1.81 -18.11
N ARG A 62 -7.66 1.15 -17.13
CA ARG A 62 -7.10 0.01 -16.40
C ARG A 62 -5.81 0.34 -15.65
N TRP A 63 -5.77 1.52 -15.05
CA TRP A 63 -4.65 1.95 -14.23
C TRP A 63 -4.97 1.75 -12.75
N LEU A 64 -4.33 0.75 -12.16
CA LEU A 64 -4.55 0.32 -10.77
C LEU A 64 -3.27 0.45 -9.96
N GLU A 65 -3.39 0.96 -8.74
CA GLU A 65 -2.32 0.97 -7.75
C GLU A 65 -2.69 0.14 -6.52
N ILE A 66 -1.69 -0.44 -5.90
CA ILE A 66 -1.82 -1.17 -4.64
C ILE A 66 -1.09 -0.46 -3.51
N GLY A 67 -1.51 -0.76 -2.29
CA GLY A 67 -0.90 -0.27 -1.07
C GLY A 67 -0.80 -1.35 -0.01
N ILE A 68 0.04 -1.10 0.97
CA ILE A 68 0.19 -1.94 2.16
C ILE A 68 0.46 -1.08 3.38
N VAL A 69 -0.11 -1.47 4.51
CA VAL A 69 0.21 -0.95 5.83
C VAL A 69 0.46 -2.11 6.76
N ILE A 70 1.58 -2.13 7.46
CA ILE A 70 1.84 -3.00 8.61
C ILE A 70 1.75 -2.13 9.85
N TYR A 71 0.87 -2.48 10.76
CA TYR A 71 0.47 -1.62 11.89
C TYR A 71 1.57 -1.42 12.94
N ASP A 72 2.44 -2.43 13.11
CA ASP A 72 3.52 -2.40 14.07
C ASP A 72 4.87 -2.34 13.34
N ASN A 73 5.62 -1.28 13.58
CA ASN A 73 6.95 -1.10 12.99
C ASN A 73 7.98 -2.15 13.48
N GLN A 74 7.74 -2.80 14.60
CA GLN A 74 8.58 -3.90 15.09
C GLN A 74 8.53 -5.14 14.19
N LEU A 75 7.45 -5.28 13.41
CA LEU A 75 7.27 -6.35 12.43
C LEU A 75 7.89 -6.03 11.06
N TRP A 76 8.47 -4.86 10.90
CA TRP A 76 9.14 -4.48 9.66
C TRP A 76 10.47 -5.22 9.52
N GLY A 77 10.81 -5.59 8.30
CA GLY A 77 12.03 -6.37 8.02
C GLY A 77 11.87 -7.88 8.14
N GLU A 78 10.73 -8.36 8.68
CA GLU A 78 10.44 -9.80 8.84
C GLU A 78 9.90 -10.47 7.55
N GLY A 79 9.83 -9.75 6.45
CA GLY A 79 9.33 -10.27 5.17
C GLY A 79 7.80 -10.34 5.06
N ILE A 80 7.05 -9.88 6.05
CA ILE A 80 5.58 -9.91 6.07
C ILE A 80 5.02 -9.11 4.90
N ALA A 81 5.51 -7.89 4.68
CA ALA A 81 5.06 -7.02 3.59
C ALA A 81 5.31 -7.64 2.22
N THR A 82 6.51 -8.20 2.00
CA THR A 82 6.86 -8.88 0.74
C THR A 82 5.96 -10.08 0.48
N ASN A 83 5.70 -10.89 1.50
CA ASN A 83 4.84 -12.07 1.38
C ASN A 83 3.38 -11.68 1.12
N ALA A 84 2.85 -10.70 1.85
CA ALA A 84 1.49 -10.21 1.69
C ALA A 84 1.26 -9.61 0.30
N LEU A 85 2.17 -8.76 -0.17
CA LEU A 85 2.08 -8.16 -1.50
C LEU A 85 2.25 -9.19 -2.63
N THR A 86 3.09 -10.21 -2.45
CA THR A 86 3.18 -11.31 -3.42
C THR A 86 1.81 -11.95 -3.64
N LYS A 87 1.15 -12.35 -2.57
CA LYS A 87 -0.18 -12.96 -2.63
C LYS A 87 -1.24 -12.01 -3.18
N TRP A 88 -1.13 -10.73 -2.86
CA TRP A 88 -2.07 -9.73 -3.30
C TRP A 88 -1.97 -9.46 -4.80
N VAL A 89 -0.75 -9.32 -5.32
CA VAL A 89 -0.51 -9.16 -6.78
C VAL A 89 -0.97 -10.40 -7.54
N ASP A 90 -0.66 -11.61 -7.04
CA ASP A 90 -1.17 -12.86 -7.61
C ASP A 90 -2.70 -12.85 -7.71
N ALA A 91 -3.38 -12.50 -6.61
CA ALA A 91 -4.84 -12.47 -6.56
C ALA A 91 -5.42 -11.45 -7.54
N ILE A 92 -4.86 -10.24 -7.61
CA ILE A 92 -5.33 -9.18 -8.51
C ILE A 92 -5.17 -9.60 -9.98
N PHE A 93 -4.02 -10.14 -10.38
CA PHE A 93 -3.81 -10.59 -11.74
C PHE A 93 -4.69 -11.81 -12.12
N GLN A 94 -5.08 -12.64 -11.14
CA GLN A 94 -6.04 -13.74 -11.36
C GLN A 94 -7.48 -13.23 -11.46
N GLU A 95 -7.83 -12.21 -10.69
CA GLU A 95 -9.18 -11.65 -10.65
C GLU A 95 -9.47 -10.76 -11.87
N ILE A 96 -8.48 -10.02 -12.34
CA ILE A 96 -8.65 -9.02 -13.41
C ILE A 96 -7.78 -9.39 -14.61
N ASP A 97 -8.31 -10.28 -15.46
CA ASP A 97 -7.58 -10.81 -16.63
C ASP A 97 -7.07 -9.72 -17.59
N ALA A 98 -7.83 -8.63 -17.73
CA ALA A 98 -7.48 -7.54 -18.64
C ALA A 98 -6.45 -6.54 -18.08
N LEU A 99 -5.99 -6.73 -16.85
CA LEU A 99 -5.02 -5.84 -16.22
C LEU A 99 -3.60 -6.23 -16.62
N GLU A 100 -2.86 -5.30 -17.22
CA GLU A 100 -1.48 -5.51 -17.66
C GLU A 100 -0.43 -4.91 -16.73
N HIS A 101 -0.82 -3.95 -15.86
CA HIS A 101 0.09 -3.20 -15.01
C HIS A 101 -0.49 -3.05 -13.60
N ILE A 102 0.35 -3.26 -12.61
CA ILE A 102 0.06 -2.91 -11.21
C ILE A 102 1.10 -1.91 -10.73
N GLY A 103 0.64 -0.76 -10.26
CA GLY A 103 1.48 0.30 -9.72
C GLY A 103 1.51 0.34 -8.20
N MET A 104 2.53 1.00 -7.67
CA MET A 104 2.66 1.44 -6.29
C MET A 104 3.23 2.84 -6.23
N THR A 105 2.70 3.68 -5.36
CA THR A 105 3.28 5.00 -5.11
C THR A 105 3.75 5.09 -3.66
N THR A 106 5.00 5.50 -3.46
CA THR A 106 5.55 5.81 -2.15
C THR A 106 6.25 7.17 -2.17
N TRP A 107 6.92 7.53 -1.11
CA TRP A 107 7.69 8.77 -1.01
C TRP A 107 9.14 8.46 -0.68
N SER A 108 10.06 9.36 -1.03
CA SER A 108 11.50 9.13 -0.91
C SER A 108 12.01 8.97 0.52
N GLY A 109 11.20 9.31 1.52
CA GLY A 109 11.49 9.05 2.92
C GLY A 109 11.13 7.63 3.39
N ASN A 110 10.41 6.86 2.58
CA ASN A 110 9.99 5.49 2.90
C ASN A 110 10.91 4.46 2.24
N SER A 111 12.14 4.38 2.72
CA SER A 111 13.14 3.45 2.18
C SER A 111 12.72 1.99 2.32
N ALA A 112 12.00 1.63 3.38
CA ALA A 112 11.52 0.27 3.59
C ALA A 112 10.57 -0.17 2.47
N MET A 113 9.63 0.69 2.05
CA MET A 113 8.71 0.37 0.96
C MET A 113 9.41 0.31 -0.39
N MET A 114 10.39 1.17 -0.65
CA MET A 114 11.18 1.11 -1.88
C MET A 114 11.93 -0.22 -1.99
N VAL A 115 12.54 -0.68 -0.90
CA VAL A 115 13.21 -2.00 -0.85
C VAL A 115 12.22 -3.15 -1.09
N VAL A 116 11.03 -3.08 -0.53
CA VAL A 116 9.99 -4.10 -0.75
C VAL A 116 9.57 -4.14 -2.23
N ALA A 117 9.32 -2.97 -2.84
CA ALA A 117 8.97 -2.88 -4.25
C ALA A 117 10.04 -3.53 -5.15
N GLU A 118 11.31 -3.20 -4.94
CA GLU A 118 12.44 -3.73 -5.68
C GLU A 118 12.61 -5.25 -5.48
N LYS A 119 12.45 -5.76 -4.26
CA LYS A 119 12.47 -7.19 -3.96
C LYS A 119 11.35 -7.97 -4.67
N LEU A 120 10.21 -7.33 -4.89
CA LEU A 120 9.10 -7.91 -5.63
C LEU A 120 9.29 -7.85 -7.15
N GLY A 121 10.33 -7.20 -7.63
CA GLY A 121 10.62 -7.03 -9.05
C GLY A 121 9.92 -5.83 -9.69
N PHE A 122 9.30 -4.97 -8.90
CA PHE A 122 8.74 -3.71 -9.41
C PHE A 122 9.86 -2.79 -9.89
N LEU A 123 9.67 -2.20 -11.04
CA LEU A 123 10.58 -1.21 -11.59
C LEU A 123 10.18 0.20 -11.14
N LYS A 124 11.17 1.03 -10.88
CA LYS A 124 10.96 2.45 -10.63
C LYS A 124 10.61 3.14 -11.95
N GLU A 125 9.37 3.56 -12.08
CA GLU A 125 8.84 4.16 -13.31
C GLU A 125 8.86 5.69 -13.30
N GLY A 126 8.95 6.29 -12.11
CA GLY A 126 8.98 7.73 -12.02
C GLY A 126 9.34 8.25 -10.64
N GLN A 127 9.78 9.50 -10.63
CA GLN A 127 10.08 10.25 -9.41
C GLN A 127 9.74 11.72 -9.63
N ILE A 128 8.79 12.22 -8.84
CA ILE A 128 8.34 13.61 -8.90
C ILE A 128 8.96 14.34 -7.72
N ARG A 129 9.85 15.27 -8.02
CA ARG A 129 10.70 15.92 -7.01
C ARG A 129 9.92 16.93 -6.19
N LYS A 130 10.14 16.93 -4.85
CA LYS A 130 9.68 17.93 -3.89
C LYS A 130 8.17 18.19 -3.88
N VAL A 131 7.37 17.14 -4.07
CA VAL A 131 5.90 17.21 -4.05
C VAL A 131 5.28 16.69 -2.77
N ARG A 132 6.11 16.27 -1.81
CA ARG A 132 5.69 15.81 -0.49
C ARG A 132 6.41 16.64 0.58
N TYR A 133 5.68 17.50 1.25
CA TYR A 133 6.19 18.28 2.37
C TYR A 133 5.78 17.62 3.69
N TYR A 134 6.76 17.30 4.53
CA TYR A 134 6.53 16.65 5.80
C TYR A 134 7.58 17.01 6.85
N GLN A 135 7.14 17.43 8.03
CA GLN A 135 8.02 17.80 9.16
C GLN A 135 9.18 18.74 8.76
N GLY A 136 8.85 19.80 8.02
CA GLY A 136 9.82 20.83 7.64
C GLY A 136 10.72 20.47 6.46
N GLN A 137 10.53 19.31 5.81
CA GLN A 137 11.35 18.86 4.69
C GLN A 137 10.49 18.51 3.47
N TYR A 138 11.09 18.65 2.28
CA TYR A 138 10.51 18.19 1.04
C TYR A 138 11.04 16.81 0.66
N TYR A 139 10.13 15.97 0.23
CA TYR A 139 10.38 14.63 -0.29
C TYR A 139 9.79 14.48 -1.68
N ASP A 140 10.24 13.47 -2.38
CA ASP A 140 9.75 13.14 -3.71
C ASP A 140 8.62 12.11 -3.63
N SER A 141 7.72 12.12 -4.61
CA SER A 141 6.83 10.99 -4.86
C SER A 141 7.54 10.00 -5.78
N VAL A 142 7.58 8.74 -5.39
CA VAL A 142 8.26 7.67 -6.14
C VAL A 142 7.24 6.66 -6.60
N LYS A 143 7.24 6.37 -7.90
CA LYS A 143 6.32 5.44 -8.54
C LYS A 143 7.04 4.17 -8.98
N TYR A 144 6.46 3.05 -8.63
CA TYR A 144 6.90 1.73 -9.03
C TYR A 144 5.78 1.04 -9.81
N GLY A 145 6.14 0.15 -10.72
CA GLY A 145 5.19 -0.64 -11.47
C GLY A 145 5.74 -1.99 -11.87
N ILE A 146 4.85 -2.93 -12.11
CA ILE A 146 5.17 -4.25 -12.66
C ILE A 146 4.16 -4.64 -13.71
N LEU A 147 4.64 -5.18 -14.82
CA LEU A 147 3.79 -5.73 -15.87
C LEU A 147 3.39 -7.17 -15.56
N ARG A 148 2.23 -7.59 -16.06
CA ARG A 148 1.75 -8.97 -15.93
C ARG A 148 2.80 -9.98 -16.42
N GLU A 149 3.39 -9.74 -17.58
CA GLU A 149 4.41 -10.61 -18.16
C GLU A 149 5.67 -10.71 -17.29
N GLU A 150 6.11 -9.61 -16.68
CA GLU A 150 7.24 -9.58 -15.76
C GLU A 150 6.93 -10.38 -14.50
N TRP A 151 5.69 -10.23 -13.98
CA TRP A 151 5.27 -10.95 -12.80
C TRP A 151 5.18 -12.45 -13.00
N THR A 152 4.67 -12.91 -14.13
CA THR A 152 4.50 -14.33 -14.44
C THR A 152 5.79 -15.05 -14.81
N THR A 153 6.80 -14.31 -15.27
CA THR A 153 8.11 -14.89 -15.68
C THR A 153 9.18 -14.82 -14.62
N ARG A 154 8.92 -14.17 -13.48
CA ARG A 154 9.90 -14.15 -12.38
C ARG A 154 10.09 -15.55 -11.79
N ALA A 155 11.31 -15.91 -11.62
CA ALA A 155 11.69 -17.18 -11.00
C ALA A 155 11.49 -17.15 -9.47
#